data_cd293cf9d8383856bb8960c5eeb72b09
#
_entry.id   cd293cf9d8383856bb8960c5eeb72b09
#
_cell.length_a   1.000
_cell.length_b   1.000
_cell.length_c   1.000
_cell.angle_alpha   90.00
_cell.angle_beta   90.00
_cell.angle_gamma   90.00
#
_symmetry.space_group_name_H-M   'P 1'
#
loop_
_entity.id
_entity.type
_entity.pdbx_description
1 polymer ?
#
loop_
_entity_poly.entity_id
_entity_poly.type
_entity_poly.pdbx_seq_one_letter_code
_entity_poly.pdbx_strand_id
1 'polypeptide(L)'
;KATSYEKKMYRKIQNLEDQAIKVSKDLVLKDTKAYKDQSEEKQAYASYVYSLLSSKKVLISSSIDTTDKTYQKWKNEKISLSEFLRYAVNKEWIDISSLNISSKYNDTEEIMKALAAYVEDALVDADDFDMTVCEQSIMKGKLSGREVCLLLYEQGVLKKKGDSDYTALKSGSLNSYDFIRRKLKSLQITPGQIGMDPCSGSVVITDSKTGKVKALVSYPGYDSNRLSNGTDSGYYRQLANSASTPLYNQALKHKTAPGSTFKPVSALAGLNEKAITTSTVINCTGLYDKITPPAKCWKYPDRH
;
A
#
# COMPACT_ATOMS: atom_id res chain seq x y z
N LYS A 1 26.93 -2.18 -17.22
CA LYS A 1 27.72 -1.64 -16.07
C LYS A 1 26.98 -0.42 -15.55
N ALA A 2 26.74 -0.35 -14.22
CA ALA A 2 26.08 0.78 -13.60
C ALA A 2 26.85 2.09 -13.84
N THR A 3 26.14 3.17 -14.14
CA THR A 3 26.71 4.50 -14.36
C THR A 3 27.28 5.07 -13.05
N SER A 4 28.09 6.13 -13.16
CA SER A 4 28.60 6.84 -11.96
C SER A 4 27.46 7.42 -11.13
N TYR A 5 26.39 7.87 -11.79
CA TYR A 5 25.21 8.41 -11.12
C TYR A 5 24.44 7.32 -10.36
N GLU A 6 24.18 6.17 -10.98
CA GLU A 6 23.54 5.03 -10.33
C GLU A 6 24.31 4.58 -9.08
N LYS A 7 25.65 4.46 -9.18
CA LYS A 7 26.49 4.09 -8.03
C LYS A 7 26.39 5.10 -6.89
N LYS A 8 26.34 6.40 -7.21
CA LYS A 8 26.16 7.47 -6.20
C LYS A 8 24.80 7.35 -5.55
N MET A 9 23.75 7.15 -6.32
CA MET A 9 22.37 7.02 -5.81
C MET A 9 22.21 5.76 -4.98
N TYR A 10 22.74 4.64 -5.42
CA TYR A 10 22.72 3.39 -4.66
C TYR A 10 23.34 3.55 -3.27
N ARG A 11 24.54 4.15 -3.17
CA ARG A 11 25.18 4.42 -1.87
C ARG A 11 24.35 5.37 -0.99
N LYS A 12 23.69 6.36 -1.61
CA LYS A 12 22.84 7.30 -0.88
C LYS A 12 21.62 6.57 -0.27
N ILE A 13 20.98 5.70 -1.06
CA ILE A 13 19.84 4.92 -0.62
C ILE A 13 20.24 3.93 0.47
N GLN A 14 21.33 3.17 0.29
CA GLN A 14 21.86 2.27 1.33
C GLN A 14 22.11 2.98 2.66
N ASN A 15 22.72 4.16 2.63
CA ASN A 15 22.93 4.93 3.87
C ASN A 15 21.61 5.34 4.55
N LEU A 16 20.54 5.57 3.78
CA LEU A 16 19.22 5.89 4.32
C LEU A 16 18.56 4.63 4.93
N GLU A 17 18.71 3.48 4.28
CA GLU A 17 18.25 2.17 4.75
C GLU A 17 18.96 1.80 6.07
N ASP A 18 20.29 1.89 6.13
CA ASP A 18 21.08 1.63 7.35
C ASP A 18 20.63 2.51 8.53
N GLN A 19 20.34 3.80 8.26
CA GLN A 19 19.82 4.71 9.27
C GLN A 19 18.41 4.32 9.72
N ALA A 20 17.54 3.92 8.80
CA ALA A 20 16.18 3.51 9.09
C ALA A 20 16.13 2.21 9.90
N ILE A 21 16.99 1.23 9.59
CA ILE A 21 17.16 -0.01 10.35
C ILE A 21 17.57 0.32 11.78
N LYS A 22 18.55 1.20 11.96
CA LYS A 22 19.00 1.62 13.28
C LYS A 22 17.89 2.33 14.08
N VAL A 23 17.12 3.21 13.43
CA VAL A 23 15.96 3.86 14.06
C VAL A 23 14.91 2.82 14.44
N SER A 24 14.62 1.84 13.59
CA SER A 24 13.66 0.76 13.86
C SER A 24 14.08 -0.09 15.05
N LYS A 25 15.37 -0.41 15.15
CA LYS A 25 15.96 -1.09 16.32
C LYS A 25 15.77 -0.28 17.61
N ASP A 26 16.01 1.04 17.55
CA ASP A 26 15.79 1.94 18.68
C ASP A 26 14.31 2.05 19.07
N LEU A 27 13.39 2.01 18.11
CA LEU A 27 11.94 1.98 18.36
C LEU A 27 11.50 0.72 19.11
N VAL A 28 12.17 -0.41 18.89
CA VAL A 28 11.93 -1.64 19.64
C VAL A 28 12.52 -1.53 21.05
N LEU A 29 13.77 -1.06 21.20
CA LEU A 29 14.51 -1.18 22.45
C LEU A 29 14.18 -0.13 23.51
N LYS A 30 14.09 1.14 23.11
CA LYS A 30 14.21 2.26 24.06
C LYS A 30 13.30 3.44 23.81
N ASP A 31 12.44 3.36 22.82
CA ASP A 31 11.56 4.49 22.55
C ASP A 31 10.43 4.57 23.60
N THR A 32 10.30 5.75 24.19
CA THR A 32 9.31 6.02 25.25
C THR A 32 8.19 6.97 24.79
N LYS A 33 8.33 7.54 23.59
CA LYS A 33 7.37 8.51 23.09
C LYS A 33 6.15 7.79 22.50
N ALA A 34 4.94 8.20 22.89
CA ALA A 34 3.71 7.61 22.35
C ALA A 34 3.69 7.68 20.81
N TYR A 35 3.15 6.64 20.16
CA TYR A 35 3.15 6.51 18.70
C TYR A 35 2.61 7.77 18.01
N LYS A 36 1.45 8.29 18.43
CA LYS A 36 0.82 9.50 17.85
C LYS A 36 1.67 10.77 17.94
N ASP A 37 2.60 10.83 18.90
CA ASP A 37 3.44 12.00 19.16
C ASP A 37 4.80 11.91 18.45
N GLN A 38 5.03 10.82 17.71
CA GLN A 38 6.24 10.60 16.94
C GLN A 38 6.19 11.34 15.60
N SER A 39 7.37 11.45 14.94
CA SER A 39 7.39 11.89 13.54
C SER A 39 6.75 10.84 12.63
N GLU A 40 6.18 11.27 11.50
CA GLU A 40 5.59 10.38 10.49
C GLU A 40 6.55 9.26 10.05
N GLU A 41 7.83 9.59 9.89
CA GLU A 41 8.90 8.63 9.58
C GLU A 41 8.99 7.52 10.63
N LYS A 42 9.03 7.88 11.92
CA LYS A 42 9.08 6.90 13.02
C LYS A 42 7.79 6.11 13.16
N GLN A 43 6.64 6.75 12.93
CA GLN A 43 5.35 6.06 12.91
C GLN A 43 5.31 5.01 11.79
N ALA A 44 5.77 5.36 10.58
CA ALA A 44 5.85 4.43 9.47
C ALA A 44 6.73 3.23 9.80
N TYR A 45 7.92 3.46 10.37
CA TYR A 45 8.83 2.38 10.75
C TYR A 45 8.27 1.52 11.89
N ALA A 46 7.65 2.12 12.91
CA ALA A 46 7.02 1.39 14.01
C ALA A 46 5.86 0.51 13.51
N SER A 47 5.03 1.04 12.60
CA SER A 47 3.95 0.28 11.95
C SER A 47 4.48 -0.89 11.13
N TYR A 48 5.58 -0.65 10.38
CA TYR A 48 6.21 -1.71 9.59
C TYR A 48 6.74 -2.83 10.49
N VAL A 49 7.47 -2.48 11.54
CA VAL A 49 8.02 -3.46 12.51
C VAL A 49 6.89 -4.25 13.18
N TYR A 50 5.81 -3.60 13.61
CA TYR A 50 4.66 -4.30 14.18
C TYR A 50 4.06 -5.31 13.18
N SER A 51 3.88 -4.90 11.93
CA SER A 51 3.35 -5.75 10.86
C SER A 51 4.29 -6.90 10.53
N LEU A 52 5.59 -6.65 10.49
CA LEU A 52 6.62 -7.66 10.28
C LEU A 52 6.58 -8.73 11.36
N LEU A 53 6.59 -8.35 12.63
CA LEU A 53 6.52 -9.27 13.76
C LEU A 53 5.24 -10.11 13.74
N SER A 54 4.12 -9.51 13.37
CA SER A 54 2.83 -10.20 13.24
C SER A 54 2.82 -11.18 12.07
N SER A 55 3.31 -10.78 10.90
CA SER A 55 3.34 -11.62 9.69
C SER A 55 4.30 -12.81 9.82
N LYS A 56 5.42 -12.60 10.50
CA LYS A 56 6.41 -13.65 10.82
C LYS A 56 5.99 -14.52 12.02
N LYS A 57 4.83 -14.24 12.64
CA LYS A 57 4.29 -14.95 13.82
C LYS A 57 5.19 -14.86 15.07
N VAL A 58 6.13 -13.95 15.09
CA VAL A 58 6.91 -13.59 16.30
C VAL A 58 5.99 -12.92 17.31
N LEU A 59 5.11 -12.03 16.87
CA LEU A 59 3.98 -11.55 17.66
C LEU A 59 2.78 -12.47 17.39
N ILE A 60 2.37 -13.23 18.42
CA ILE A 60 1.31 -14.23 18.35
C ILE A 60 -0.05 -13.53 18.42
N SER A 61 -0.56 -13.07 17.28
CA SER A 61 -1.79 -12.29 17.21
C SER A 61 -3.01 -13.00 17.82
N SER A 62 -3.05 -14.33 17.77
CA SER A 62 -4.13 -15.15 18.38
C SER A 62 -4.09 -15.17 19.91
N SER A 63 -2.96 -14.86 20.53
CA SER A 63 -2.79 -14.81 21.97
C SER A 63 -3.13 -13.44 22.57
N ILE A 64 -3.29 -12.43 21.71
CA ILE A 64 -3.56 -11.06 22.15
C ILE A 64 -5.03 -10.93 22.60
N ASP A 65 -5.22 -10.63 23.89
CA ASP A 65 -6.54 -10.22 24.39
C ASP A 65 -6.85 -8.81 23.88
N THR A 66 -7.81 -8.71 22.97
CA THR A 66 -8.21 -7.43 22.36
C THR A 66 -8.90 -6.48 23.35
N THR A 67 -9.31 -6.94 24.53
CA THR A 67 -9.90 -6.13 25.60
C THR A 67 -8.86 -5.62 26.59
N ASP A 68 -7.61 -6.11 26.50
CA ASP A 68 -6.53 -5.71 27.37
C ASP A 68 -6.26 -4.20 27.29
N LYS A 69 -6.11 -3.56 28.44
CA LYS A 69 -5.97 -2.10 28.55
C LYS A 69 -4.70 -1.58 27.87
N THR A 70 -3.61 -2.32 27.90
CA THR A 70 -2.34 -1.90 27.27
C THR A 70 -2.40 -2.11 25.76
N TYR A 71 -3.00 -3.21 25.32
CA TYR A 71 -3.29 -3.39 23.90
C TYR A 71 -4.18 -2.27 23.36
N GLN A 72 -5.22 -1.89 24.08
CA GLN A 72 -6.09 -0.77 23.70
C GLN A 72 -5.35 0.58 23.69
N LYS A 73 -4.39 0.81 24.60
CA LYS A 73 -3.53 2.00 24.53
C LYS A 73 -2.67 2.01 23.27
N TRP A 74 -2.11 0.86 22.88
CA TRP A 74 -1.37 0.72 21.63
C TRP A 74 -2.26 0.98 20.40
N LYS A 75 -3.43 0.35 20.33
CA LYS A 75 -4.41 0.56 19.24
C LYS A 75 -4.89 2.01 19.14
N ASN A 76 -4.92 2.73 20.24
CA ASN A 76 -5.26 4.15 20.30
C ASN A 76 -4.03 5.06 20.26
N GLU A 77 -2.85 4.52 19.88
CA GLU A 77 -1.60 5.25 19.63
C GLU A 77 -1.06 6.02 20.85
N LYS A 78 -1.42 5.61 22.07
CA LYS A 78 -1.12 6.30 23.34
C LYS A 78 0.16 5.82 24.01
N ILE A 79 0.80 4.79 23.49
CA ILE A 79 2.07 4.25 23.99
C ILE A 79 3.05 4.04 22.85
N SER A 80 4.33 3.84 23.17
CA SER A 80 5.36 3.53 22.19
C SER A 80 5.33 2.07 21.75
N LEU A 81 5.98 1.75 20.63
CA LEU A 81 6.20 0.37 20.21
C LEU A 81 6.98 -0.41 21.27
N SER A 82 8.05 0.18 21.82
CA SER A 82 8.86 -0.46 22.86
C SER A 82 8.03 -0.80 24.11
N GLU A 83 7.19 0.13 24.57
CA GLU A 83 6.32 -0.11 25.72
C GLU A 83 5.32 -1.24 25.45
N PHE A 84 4.72 -1.25 24.25
CA PHE A 84 3.84 -2.33 23.84
C PHE A 84 4.55 -3.68 23.78
N LEU A 85 5.73 -3.74 23.14
CA LEU A 85 6.48 -5.01 22.98
C LEU A 85 6.98 -5.54 24.32
N ARG A 86 7.43 -4.70 25.25
CA ARG A 86 7.79 -5.11 26.61
C ARG A 86 6.60 -5.74 27.34
N TYR A 87 5.43 -5.12 27.19
CA TYR A 87 4.20 -5.68 27.75
C TYR A 87 3.84 -7.02 27.08
N ALA A 88 3.99 -7.11 25.77
CA ALA A 88 3.73 -8.34 25.00
C ALA A 88 4.67 -9.49 25.43
N VAL A 89 5.94 -9.20 25.71
CA VAL A 89 6.89 -10.17 26.27
C VAL A 89 6.39 -10.70 27.63
N ASN A 90 6.01 -9.81 28.55
CA ASN A 90 5.53 -10.18 29.88
C ASN A 90 4.18 -10.93 29.84
N LYS A 91 3.42 -10.81 28.75
CA LYS A 91 2.15 -11.51 28.54
C LYS A 91 2.29 -12.79 27.68
N GLU A 92 3.52 -13.16 27.38
CA GLU A 92 3.77 -14.33 26.51
C GLU A 92 3.11 -14.22 25.12
N TRP A 93 2.93 -13.00 24.62
CA TRP A 93 2.43 -12.75 23.27
C TRP A 93 3.53 -12.77 22.20
N ILE A 94 4.79 -12.91 22.65
CA ILE A 94 5.96 -13.05 21.77
C ILE A 94 6.42 -14.50 21.77
N ASP A 95 6.55 -15.06 20.56
CA ASP A 95 7.18 -16.38 20.37
C ASP A 95 8.71 -16.25 20.47
N ILE A 96 9.23 -16.52 21.65
CA ILE A 96 10.67 -16.47 21.92
C ILE A 96 11.46 -17.58 21.22
N SER A 97 10.79 -18.66 20.77
CA SER A 97 11.46 -19.76 20.06
C SER A 97 11.96 -19.32 18.67
N SER A 98 11.37 -18.28 18.12
CA SER A 98 11.78 -17.63 16.86
C SER A 98 13.00 -16.72 17.03
N LEU A 99 13.41 -16.44 18.28
CA LEU A 99 14.53 -15.58 18.61
C LEU A 99 15.74 -16.44 18.96
N ASN A 100 16.94 -16.07 18.51
CA ASN A 100 18.19 -16.77 18.85
C ASN A 100 18.58 -16.55 20.32
N ILE A 101 17.81 -17.14 21.25
CA ILE A 101 18.04 -17.02 22.69
C ILE A 101 18.45 -18.39 23.25
N SER A 102 19.54 -18.44 23.99
CA SER A 102 20.19 -19.69 24.42
C SER A 102 19.71 -20.26 25.76
N SER A 103 18.82 -19.62 26.51
CA SER A 103 18.39 -20.10 27.82
C SER A 103 16.87 -20.02 28.04
N LYS A 104 16.37 -20.91 28.92
CA LYS A 104 14.95 -20.97 29.32
C LYS A 104 14.52 -19.84 30.29
N TYR A 105 15.47 -19.10 30.84
CA TYR A 105 15.25 -18.06 31.85
C TYR A 105 15.90 -16.77 31.38
N ASN A 106 15.26 -16.10 30.41
CA ASN A 106 15.71 -14.78 29.97
C ASN A 106 14.87 -13.70 30.65
N ASP A 107 15.52 -12.64 31.08
CA ASP A 107 14.77 -11.47 31.53
C ASP A 107 14.16 -10.70 30.35
N THR A 108 13.24 -9.81 30.65
CA THR A 108 12.55 -9.01 29.61
C THR A 108 13.54 -8.21 28.75
N GLU A 109 14.65 -7.73 29.33
CA GLU A 109 15.66 -6.93 28.61
C GLU A 109 16.45 -7.79 27.62
N GLU A 110 16.76 -9.02 27.96
CA GLU A 110 17.43 -9.99 27.06
C GLU A 110 16.53 -10.35 25.88
N ILE A 111 15.25 -10.60 26.15
CA ILE A 111 14.25 -10.89 25.09
C ILE A 111 14.10 -9.66 24.18
N MET A 112 14.01 -8.45 24.73
CA MET A 112 13.90 -7.22 23.94
C MET A 112 15.14 -6.98 23.07
N LYS A 113 16.34 -7.27 23.56
CA LYS A 113 17.58 -7.19 22.77
C LYS A 113 17.57 -8.21 21.62
N ALA A 114 17.17 -9.45 21.88
CA ALA A 114 17.06 -10.47 20.86
C ALA A 114 15.97 -10.13 19.82
N LEU A 115 14.85 -9.59 20.26
CA LEU A 115 13.78 -9.10 19.38
C LEU A 115 14.26 -7.97 18.47
N ALA A 116 15.05 -7.04 19.02
CA ALA A 116 15.62 -5.95 18.26
C ALA A 116 16.67 -6.43 17.24
N ALA A 117 17.48 -7.42 17.60
CA ALA A 117 18.42 -8.05 16.68
C ALA A 117 17.67 -8.80 15.56
N TYR A 118 16.61 -9.54 15.90
CA TYR A 118 15.76 -10.20 14.93
C TYR A 118 15.14 -9.21 13.93
N VAL A 119 14.63 -8.07 14.43
CA VAL A 119 14.08 -7.01 13.57
C VAL A 119 15.16 -6.42 12.68
N GLU A 120 16.36 -6.13 13.22
CA GLU A 120 17.50 -5.63 12.44
C GLU A 120 17.83 -6.57 11.27
N ASP A 121 18.01 -7.86 11.55
CA ASP A 121 18.32 -8.87 10.54
C ASP A 121 17.19 -9.01 9.49
N ALA A 122 15.94 -8.98 9.93
CA ALA A 122 14.79 -9.13 9.05
C ALA A 122 14.52 -7.92 8.15
N LEU A 123 15.03 -6.74 8.51
CA LEU A 123 14.88 -5.51 7.72
C LEU A 123 15.95 -5.37 6.63
N VAL A 124 17.12 -6.03 6.76
CA VAL A 124 18.24 -5.93 5.81
C VAL A 124 17.84 -6.35 4.39
N ASP A 125 17.00 -7.38 4.28
CA ASP A 125 16.59 -7.95 2.99
C ASP A 125 15.08 -7.74 2.73
N ALA A 126 14.48 -6.67 3.27
CA ALA A 126 13.05 -6.41 3.18
C ALA A 126 12.73 -5.32 2.13
N ASP A 127 12.52 -5.73 0.88
CA ASP A 127 12.18 -4.82 -0.24
C ASP A 127 11.04 -3.84 0.08
N ASP A 128 10.00 -4.30 0.81
CA ASP A 128 8.87 -3.45 1.21
C ASP A 128 9.29 -2.39 2.25
N PHE A 129 10.28 -2.71 3.09
CA PHE A 129 10.84 -1.74 4.03
C PHE A 129 11.68 -0.68 3.30
N ASP A 130 12.48 -1.10 2.33
CA ASP A 130 13.26 -0.20 1.48
C ASP A 130 12.36 0.79 0.73
N MET A 131 11.22 0.33 0.23
CA MET A 131 10.19 1.21 -0.35
C MET A 131 9.68 2.22 0.67
N THR A 132 9.38 1.80 1.90
CA THR A 132 8.93 2.69 2.99
C THR A 132 10.02 3.74 3.33
N VAL A 133 11.29 3.33 3.39
CA VAL A 133 12.43 4.23 3.63
C VAL A 133 12.58 5.26 2.51
N CYS A 134 12.49 4.82 1.25
CA CYS A 134 12.55 5.70 0.09
C CYS A 134 11.41 6.72 0.11
N GLU A 135 10.18 6.28 0.38
CA GLU A 135 8.99 7.15 0.48
C GLU A 135 9.19 8.23 1.55
N GLN A 136 9.53 7.83 2.77
CA GLN A 136 9.77 8.76 3.88
C GLN A 136 10.94 9.71 3.57
N SER A 137 11.98 9.21 2.91
CA SER A 137 13.14 10.02 2.51
C SER A 137 12.79 11.07 1.46
N ILE A 138 11.90 10.76 0.53
CA ILE A 138 11.38 11.72 -0.45
C ILE A 138 10.51 12.77 0.26
N MET A 139 9.59 12.34 1.12
CA MET A 139 8.71 13.26 1.87
C MET A 139 9.49 14.23 2.75
N LYS A 140 10.59 13.79 3.35
CA LYS A 140 11.48 14.62 4.19
C LYS A 140 12.54 15.39 3.40
N GLY A 141 12.58 15.25 2.07
CA GLY A 141 13.55 15.94 1.21
C GLY A 141 14.99 15.41 1.31
N LYS A 142 15.22 14.28 2.00
CA LYS A 142 16.52 13.60 2.06
C LYS A 142 16.89 13.02 0.68
N LEU A 143 15.87 12.57 -0.06
CA LEU A 143 15.96 12.10 -1.43
C LEU A 143 15.04 12.98 -2.29
N SER A 144 15.59 13.68 -3.29
CA SER A 144 14.76 14.56 -4.12
C SER A 144 14.06 13.77 -5.22
N GLY A 145 12.80 14.11 -5.52
CA GLY A 145 12.08 13.51 -6.65
C GLY A 145 12.82 13.69 -7.98
N ARG A 146 13.62 14.76 -8.14
CA ARG A 146 14.48 14.95 -9.31
C ARG A 146 15.57 13.88 -9.40
N GLU A 147 16.24 13.56 -8.29
CA GLU A 147 17.25 12.51 -8.25
C GLU A 147 16.66 11.17 -8.68
N VAL A 148 15.47 10.83 -8.19
CA VAL A 148 14.75 9.59 -8.54
C VAL A 148 14.36 9.60 -10.02
N CYS A 149 13.78 10.69 -10.53
CA CYS A 149 13.39 10.78 -11.94
C CYS A 149 14.59 10.66 -12.91
N LEU A 150 15.77 11.17 -12.54
CA LEU A 150 16.98 11.02 -13.34
C LEU A 150 17.44 9.56 -13.45
N LEU A 151 17.13 8.70 -12.47
CA LEU A 151 17.43 7.27 -12.56
C LEU A 151 16.72 6.59 -13.74
N LEU A 152 15.52 7.04 -14.13
CA LEU A 152 14.81 6.48 -15.30
C LEU A 152 15.62 6.58 -16.59
N TYR A 153 16.43 7.62 -16.72
CA TYR A 153 17.34 7.78 -17.85
C TYR A 153 18.62 6.97 -17.69
N GLU A 154 19.15 6.84 -16.48
CA GLU A 154 20.36 6.06 -16.23
C GLU A 154 20.10 4.56 -16.41
N GLN A 155 18.93 4.10 -15.98
CA GLN A 155 18.47 2.71 -16.13
C GLN A 155 17.98 2.38 -17.55
N GLY A 156 17.98 3.36 -18.47
CA GLY A 156 17.57 3.16 -19.85
C GLY A 156 16.06 3.02 -20.07
N VAL A 157 15.25 3.28 -19.05
CA VAL A 157 13.78 3.34 -19.17
C VAL A 157 13.39 4.49 -20.11
N LEU A 158 14.08 5.62 -19.98
CA LEU A 158 13.96 6.78 -20.87
C LEU A 158 15.27 7.02 -21.64
N LYS A 159 15.15 7.55 -22.87
CA LYS A 159 16.31 7.89 -23.71
C LYS A 159 16.68 9.35 -23.53
N LYS A 160 17.95 9.64 -23.19
CA LYS A 160 18.48 11.00 -23.00
C LYS A 160 18.52 11.81 -24.30
N LYS A 161 18.84 11.13 -25.42
CA LYS A 161 19.06 11.80 -26.72
C LYS A 161 17.73 12.33 -27.28
N GLY A 162 17.67 13.63 -27.51
CA GLY A 162 16.49 14.27 -28.11
C GLY A 162 15.35 14.59 -27.12
N ASP A 163 15.55 14.33 -25.82
CA ASP A 163 14.55 14.61 -24.79
C ASP A 163 14.83 15.94 -24.08
N SER A 164 14.06 16.98 -24.41
CA SER A 164 14.17 18.30 -23.78
C SER A 164 13.83 18.28 -22.30
N ASP A 165 12.96 17.35 -21.86
CA ASP A 165 12.61 17.21 -20.45
C ASP A 165 13.79 16.72 -19.61
N TYR A 166 14.74 15.94 -20.20
CA TYR A 166 15.97 15.55 -19.51
C TYR A 166 16.81 16.76 -19.09
N THR A 167 17.02 17.68 -20.03
CA THR A 167 17.81 18.90 -19.77
C THR A 167 17.09 19.80 -18.76
N ALA A 168 15.77 19.97 -18.91
CA ALA A 168 14.94 20.76 -18.02
C ALA A 168 14.89 20.18 -16.60
N LEU A 169 14.78 18.86 -16.47
CA LEU A 169 14.82 18.17 -15.18
C LEU A 169 16.19 18.32 -14.51
N LYS A 170 17.27 18.15 -15.28
CA LYS A 170 18.66 18.26 -14.78
C LYS A 170 18.98 19.66 -14.29
N SER A 171 18.55 20.69 -15.01
CA SER A 171 18.72 22.11 -14.61
C SER A 171 17.80 22.54 -13.46
N GLY A 172 16.73 21.79 -13.18
CA GLY A 172 15.73 22.12 -12.18
C GLY A 172 14.62 23.06 -12.66
N SER A 173 14.58 23.37 -13.96
CA SER A 173 13.49 24.18 -14.57
C SER A 173 12.20 23.37 -14.75
N LEU A 174 12.26 22.04 -14.67
CA LEU A 174 11.11 21.15 -14.64
C LEU A 174 11.10 20.38 -13.32
N ASN A 175 9.99 20.47 -12.57
CA ASN A 175 9.83 19.71 -11.35
C ASN A 175 9.50 18.23 -11.63
N SER A 176 9.72 17.35 -10.66
CA SER A 176 9.52 15.92 -10.80
C SER A 176 8.07 15.51 -11.07
N TYR A 177 7.10 16.19 -10.48
CA TYR A 177 5.68 15.89 -10.68
C TYR A 177 5.25 16.15 -12.13
N ASP A 178 5.56 17.33 -12.66
CA ASP A 178 5.22 17.67 -14.04
C ASP A 178 6.00 16.80 -15.04
N PHE A 179 7.25 16.46 -14.72
CA PHE A 179 8.03 15.51 -15.49
C PHE A 179 7.33 14.16 -15.61
N ILE A 180 7.01 13.52 -14.49
CA ILE A 180 6.33 12.20 -14.47
C ILE A 180 4.98 12.29 -15.20
N ARG A 181 4.20 13.35 -14.95
CA ARG A 181 2.92 13.57 -15.62
C ARG A 181 3.06 13.67 -17.15
N ARG A 182 4.08 14.37 -17.65
CA ARG A 182 4.36 14.46 -19.10
C ARG A 182 4.73 13.10 -19.67
N LYS A 183 5.62 12.36 -19.00
CA LYS A 183 6.09 11.04 -19.46
C LYS A 183 4.96 10.00 -19.47
N LEU A 184 4.08 10.01 -18.47
CA LEU A 184 2.87 9.18 -18.45
C LEU A 184 1.90 9.55 -19.58
N LYS A 185 1.62 10.85 -19.77
CA LYS A 185 0.72 11.31 -20.85
C LYS A 185 1.24 10.99 -22.24
N SER A 186 2.54 11.03 -22.45
CA SER A 186 3.17 10.67 -23.72
C SER A 186 3.45 9.18 -23.87
N LEU A 187 3.01 8.35 -22.90
CA LEU A 187 3.19 6.89 -22.87
C LEU A 187 4.67 6.45 -22.96
N GLN A 188 5.59 7.33 -22.54
CA GLN A 188 7.03 6.99 -22.50
C GLN A 188 7.38 6.16 -21.27
N ILE A 189 6.59 6.27 -20.20
CA ILE A 189 6.63 5.40 -19.03
C ILE A 189 5.22 4.92 -18.69
N THR A 190 5.15 3.78 -18.03
CA THR A 190 3.90 3.23 -17.49
C THR A 190 3.83 3.45 -15.97
N PRO A 191 2.63 3.48 -15.37
CA PRO A 191 2.48 3.54 -13.92
C PRO A 191 3.29 2.46 -13.18
N GLY A 192 3.29 1.22 -13.69
CA GLY A 192 4.03 0.11 -13.09
C GLY A 192 5.56 0.30 -13.06
N GLN A 193 6.13 1.05 -14.03
CA GLN A 193 7.58 1.33 -14.06
C GLN A 193 8.03 2.34 -13.00
N ILE A 194 7.10 3.03 -12.36
CA ILE A 194 7.37 4.00 -11.31
C ILE A 194 6.77 3.56 -9.96
N GLY A 195 6.50 2.26 -9.81
CA GLY A 195 6.01 1.68 -8.56
C GLY A 195 4.58 2.10 -8.16
N MET A 196 3.84 2.72 -9.07
CA MET A 196 2.42 2.97 -8.83
C MET A 196 1.64 1.68 -9.05
N ASP A 197 0.72 1.37 -8.14
CA ASP A 197 -0.26 0.32 -8.37
C ASP A 197 -0.99 0.61 -9.67
N PRO A 198 -0.86 -0.26 -10.67
CA PRO A 198 -1.51 -0.02 -11.93
C PRO A 198 -3.02 -0.10 -11.71
N CYS A 199 -3.71 1.00 -11.98
CA CYS A 199 -5.16 0.98 -12.01
C CYS A 199 -5.62 -0.15 -12.93
N SER A 200 -6.52 -0.98 -12.46
CA SER A 200 -7.24 -1.94 -13.28
C SER A 200 -8.65 -1.42 -13.58
N GLY A 201 -9.20 -1.83 -14.67
CA GLY A 201 -10.55 -1.43 -15.06
C GLY A 201 -11.13 -2.29 -16.14
N SER A 202 -12.41 -2.10 -16.38
CA SER A 202 -13.10 -2.80 -17.46
C SER A 202 -14.20 -1.95 -18.08
N VAL A 203 -14.49 -2.22 -19.34
CA VAL A 203 -15.62 -1.63 -20.05
C VAL A 203 -16.40 -2.75 -20.71
N VAL A 204 -17.70 -2.78 -20.46
CA VAL A 204 -18.66 -3.68 -21.14
C VAL A 204 -19.71 -2.82 -21.82
N ILE A 205 -19.85 -2.96 -23.12
CA ILE A 205 -20.87 -2.27 -23.90
C ILE A 205 -21.81 -3.31 -24.49
N THR A 206 -23.07 -3.18 -24.18
CA THR A 206 -24.12 -4.05 -24.68
C THR A 206 -25.16 -3.25 -25.49
N ASP A 207 -25.72 -3.89 -26.45
CA ASP A 207 -26.90 -3.36 -27.17
C ASP A 207 -28.13 -3.42 -26.24
N SER A 208 -28.76 -2.29 -26.00
CA SER A 208 -29.86 -2.18 -25.03
C SER A 208 -31.13 -2.92 -25.44
N LYS A 209 -31.32 -3.23 -26.73
CA LYS A 209 -32.50 -3.95 -27.23
C LYS A 209 -32.30 -5.45 -27.31
N THR A 210 -31.09 -5.89 -27.66
CA THR A 210 -30.81 -7.30 -27.96
C THR A 210 -29.94 -7.97 -26.90
N GLY A 211 -29.31 -7.20 -25.99
CA GLY A 211 -28.37 -7.70 -25.01
C GLY A 211 -27.02 -8.13 -25.62
N LYS A 212 -26.83 -8.00 -26.94
CA LYS A 212 -25.57 -8.40 -27.59
C LYS A 212 -24.41 -7.56 -27.12
N VAL A 213 -23.30 -8.22 -26.77
CA VAL A 213 -22.06 -7.55 -26.39
C VAL A 213 -21.43 -6.90 -27.61
N LYS A 214 -21.21 -5.59 -27.57
CA LYS A 214 -20.54 -4.78 -28.59
C LYS A 214 -19.08 -4.57 -28.29
N ALA A 215 -18.71 -4.43 -27.01
CA ALA A 215 -17.32 -4.36 -26.55
C ALA A 215 -17.18 -5.01 -25.18
N LEU A 216 -16.04 -5.66 -24.98
CA LEU A 216 -15.64 -6.26 -23.70
C LEU A 216 -14.13 -6.03 -23.52
N VAL A 217 -13.78 -5.12 -22.65
CA VAL A 217 -12.38 -4.69 -22.48
C VAL A 217 -11.97 -4.85 -21.03
N SER A 218 -10.81 -5.44 -20.82
CA SER A 218 -10.11 -5.48 -19.52
C SER A 218 -8.81 -4.71 -19.60
N TYR A 219 -8.50 -3.91 -18.60
CA TYR A 219 -7.24 -3.20 -18.47
C TYR A 219 -6.58 -3.56 -17.12
N PRO A 220 -5.27 -3.77 -17.07
CA PRO A 220 -4.36 -3.84 -18.22
C PRO A 220 -4.60 -5.11 -19.06
N GLY A 221 -4.35 -4.97 -20.34
CA GLY A 221 -4.36 -6.10 -21.27
C GLY A 221 -2.95 -6.72 -21.42
N TYR A 222 -2.87 -7.72 -22.30
CA TYR A 222 -1.60 -8.35 -22.68
C TYR A 222 -1.61 -8.72 -24.16
N ASP A 223 -0.42 -8.94 -24.74
CA ASP A 223 -0.30 -9.39 -26.13
C ASP A 223 -0.56 -10.89 -26.21
N SER A 224 -1.78 -11.24 -26.67
CA SER A 224 -2.21 -12.63 -26.83
C SER A 224 -1.42 -13.38 -27.89
N ASN A 225 -0.81 -12.70 -28.89
CA ASN A 225 -0.02 -13.35 -29.93
C ASN A 225 1.22 -14.02 -29.36
N ARG A 226 1.80 -13.45 -28.30
CA ARG A 226 2.95 -14.03 -27.60
C ARG A 226 2.62 -15.30 -26.82
N LEU A 227 1.35 -15.60 -26.63
CA LEU A 227 0.87 -16.78 -25.89
C LEU A 227 0.17 -17.81 -26.76
N SER A 228 -0.13 -17.50 -28.04
CA SER A 228 -1.03 -18.31 -28.88
C SER A 228 -0.31 -19.43 -29.68
N ASN A 229 0.90 -19.20 -30.22
CA ASN A 229 1.57 -20.14 -31.13
C ASN A 229 2.87 -20.72 -30.56
N GLY A 230 2.88 -21.03 -29.29
CA GLY A 230 4.05 -21.39 -28.51
C GLY A 230 4.18 -20.37 -27.39
N THR A 231 3.90 -20.80 -26.17
CA THR A 231 3.89 -19.90 -25.00
C THR A 231 5.27 -19.31 -24.76
N ASP A 232 5.41 -18.00 -24.90
CA ASP A 232 6.54 -17.25 -24.37
C ASP A 232 6.53 -17.35 -22.84
N SER A 233 7.24 -18.34 -22.31
CA SER A 233 7.22 -18.66 -20.88
C SER A 233 7.78 -17.53 -20.00
N GLY A 234 8.72 -16.74 -20.54
CA GLY A 234 9.26 -15.54 -19.88
C GLY A 234 8.17 -14.46 -19.72
N TYR A 235 7.47 -14.19 -20.81
CA TYR A 235 6.36 -13.23 -20.82
C TYR A 235 5.19 -13.68 -19.95
N TYR A 236 4.81 -14.97 -20.03
CA TYR A 236 3.76 -15.52 -19.19
C TYR A 236 4.10 -15.36 -17.69
N ARG A 237 5.34 -15.66 -17.28
CA ARG A 237 5.79 -15.49 -15.89
C ARG A 237 5.72 -14.01 -15.46
N GLN A 238 6.11 -13.09 -16.33
CA GLN A 238 5.98 -11.66 -16.08
C GLN A 238 4.53 -11.25 -15.86
N LEU A 239 3.60 -11.73 -16.70
CA LEU A 239 2.17 -11.45 -16.54
C LEU A 239 1.59 -12.07 -15.27
N ALA A 240 1.98 -13.31 -14.93
CA ALA A 240 1.49 -14.04 -13.77
C ALA A 240 1.93 -13.40 -12.44
N ASN A 241 3.12 -12.81 -12.41
CA ASN A 241 3.69 -12.14 -11.23
C ASN A 241 3.37 -10.63 -11.19
N SER A 242 2.64 -10.11 -12.17
CA SER A 242 2.29 -8.69 -12.21
C SER A 242 1.22 -8.36 -11.16
N ALA A 243 1.48 -7.36 -10.31
CA ALA A 243 0.52 -6.84 -9.34
C ALA A 243 -0.78 -6.34 -9.98
N SER A 244 -0.73 -5.90 -11.25
CA SER A 244 -1.92 -5.49 -12.02
C SER A 244 -2.79 -6.63 -12.52
N THR A 245 -2.37 -7.88 -12.30
CA THR A 245 -3.13 -9.09 -12.68
C THR A 245 -3.69 -9.08 -14.13
N PRO A 246 -2.85 -8.85 -15.17
CA PRO A 246 -3.34 -8.69 -16.54
C PRO A 246 -4.01 -9.95 -17.12
N LEU A 247 -3.72 -11.13 -16.55
CA LEU A 247 -4.39 -12.39 -16.92
C LEU A 247 -5.80 -12.53 -16.34
N TYR A 248 -6.15 -11.67 -15.36
CA TYR A 248 -7.48 -11.67 -14.77
C TYR A 248 -8.45 -10.86 -15.62
N ASN A 249 -9.52 -11.50 -16.11
CA ASN A 249 -10.52 -10.80 -16.91
C ASN A 249 -11.40 -9.94 -16.01
N GLN A 250 -11.06 -8.67 -15.90
CA GLN A 250 -11.77 -7.70 -15.06
C GLN A 250 -13.24 -7.53 -15.51
N ALA A 251 -13.50 -7.57 -16.83
CA ALA A 251 -14.84 -7.37 -17.37
C ALA A 251 -15.83 -8.49 -17.04
N LEU A 252 -15.34 -9.72 -16.83
CA LEU A 252 -16.17 -10.88 -16.53
C LEU A 252 -16.14 -11.32 -15.07
N LYS A 253 -15.04 -11.09 -14.39
CA LYS A 253 -14.78 -11.71 -13.07
C LYS A 253 -14.72 -10.71 -11.92
N HIS A 254 -14.46 -9.44 -12.20
CA HIS A 254 -14.32 -8.44 -11.13
C HIS A 254 -15.66 -8.19 -10.45
N LYS A 255 -15.66 -8.25 -9.11
CA LYS A 255 -16.83 -7.94 -8.29
C LYS A 255 -16.56 -6.66 -7.54
N THR A 256 -17.41 -5.66 -7.74
CA THR A 256 -17.34 -4.38 -7.04
C THR A 256 -18.72 -3.99 -6.55
N ALA A 257 -18.77 -3.17 -5.50
CA ALA A 257 -20.03 -2.63 -5.01
C ALA A 257 -20.64 -1.72 -6.09
N PRO A 258 -21.91 -1.95 -6.49
CA PRO A 258 -22.54 -1.22 -7.59
C PRO A 258 -22.79 0.27 -7.26
N GLY A 259 -22.78 0.64 -5.96
CA GLY A 259 -23.07 1.99 -5.55
C GLY A 259 -24.45 2.48 -5.99
N SER A 260 -24.55 3.81 -6.36
CA SER A 260 -25.84 4.43 -6.78
C SER A 260 -26.49 3.80 -8.01
N THR A 261 -25.74 3.01 -8.79
CA THR A 261 -26.33 2.28 -9.95
C THR A 261 -27.27 1.17 -9.49
N PHE A 262 -27.24 0.77 -8.21
CA PHE A 262 -28.16 -0.20 -7.64
C PHE A 262 -29.53 0.42 -7.22
N LYS A 263 -29.64 1.75 -7.14
CA LYS A 263 -30.88 2.42 -6.71
C LYS A 263 -32.11 2.06 -7.56
N PRO A 264 -32.03 2.00 -8.89
CA PRO A 264 -33.16 1.53 -9.70
C PRO A 264 -33.60 0.09 -9.38
N VAL A 265 -32.63 -0.80 -9.09
CA VAL A 265 -32.91 -2.18 -8.69
C VAL A 265 -33.66 -2.21 -7.35
N SER A 266 -33.21 -1.41 -6.36
CA SER A 266 -33.87 -1.32 -5.07
C SER A 266 -35.30 -0.73 -5.18
N ALA A 267 -35.48 0.29 -6.04
CA ALA A 267 -36.81 0.87 -6.29
C ALA A 267 -37.73 -0.13 -6.95
N LEU A 268 -37.23 -0.87 -7.94
CA LEU A 268 -38.03 -1.91 -8.64
C LEU A 268 -38.44 -3.04 -7.69
N ALA A 269 -37.52 -3.47 -6.80
CA ALA A 269 -37.82 -4.46 -5.78
C ALA A 269 -38.90 -3.94 -4.81
N GLY A 270 -38.80 -2.71 -4.34
CA GLY A 270 -39.80 -2.09 -3.45
C GLY A 270 -41.18 -1.97 -4.12
N LEU A 271 -41.25 -1.67 -5.42
CA LEU A 271 -42.50 -1.63 -6.17
C LEU A 271 -43.07 -3.04 -6.35
N ASN A 272 -42.25 -4.03 -6.70
CA ASN A 272 -42.68 -5.41 -6.92
C ASN A 272 -43.19 -6.05 -5.62
N GLU A 273 -42.55 -5.82 -4.51
CA GLU A 273 -42.98 -6.27 -3.17
C GLU A 273 -44.12 -5.42 -2.57
N LYS A 274 -44.59 -4.41 -3.31
CA LYS A 274 -45.64 -3.47 -2.87
C LYS A 274 -45.28 -2.72 -1.56
N ALA A 275 -43.99 -2.65 -1.22
CA ALA A 275 -43.50 -1.88 -0.10
C ALA A 275 -43.56 -0.36 -0.33
N ILE A 276 -43.48 0.03 -1.62
CA ILE A 276 -43.66 1.41 -2.08
C ILE A 276 -44.58 1.43 -3.33
N THR A 277 -45.08 2.60 -3.63
CA THR A 277 -45.82 2.90 -4.88
C THR A 277 -45.13 4.07 -5.58
N THR A 278 -45.56 4.37 -6.82
CA THR A 278 -45.05 5.55 -7.56
C THR A 278 -45.43 6.89 -6.90
N SER A 279 -46.39 6.88 -5.98
CA SER A 279 -46.84 8.04 -5.20
C SER A 279 -46.27 8.09 -3.78
N THR A 280 -45.46 7.10 -3.41
CA THR A 280 -44.86 7.06 -2.05
C THR A 280 -43.85 8.21 -1.86
N VAL A 281 -44.09 9.02 -0.84
CA VAL A 281 -43.18 10.11 -0.43
C VAL A 281 -42.43 9.68 0.83
N ILE A 282 -41.11 9.85 0.82
CA ILE A 282 -40.24 9.52 1.94
C ILE A 282 -39.60 10.82 2.42
N ASN A 283 -39.83 11.16 3.70
CA ASN A 283 -39.18 12.31 4.33
C ASN A 283 -37.79 11.92 4.84
N CYS A 284 -36.76 12.54 4.29
CA CYS A 284 -35.38 12.30 4.73
C CYS A 284 -35.03 13.15 5.94
N THR A 285 -34.75 12.50 7.05
CA THR A 285 -34.33 13.17 8.31
C THR A 285 -32.84 13.53 8.35
N GLY A 286 -32.09 13.24 7.28
CA GLY A 286 -30.65 13.44 7.21
C GLY A 286 -29.81 12.31 7.83
N LEU A 287 -30.37 11.53 8.74
CA LEU A 287 -29.71 10.42 9.41
C LEU A 287 -30.59 9.17 9.38
N TYR A 288 -30.05 8.05 8.93
CA TYR A 288 -30.68 6.74 9.05
C TYR A 288 -30.00 5.93 10.15
N ASP A 289 -30.70 5.78 11.27
CA ASP A 289 -30.19 5.21 12.53
C ASP A 289 -30.57 3.74 12.77
N LYS A 290 -31.23 3.09 11.78
CA LYS A 290 -31.64 1.68 11.87
C LYS A 290 -30.52 0.68 11.58
N ILE A 291 -29.33 1.19 11.28
CA ILE A 291 -28.11 0.38 11.02
C ILE A 291 -26.96 0.91 11.87
N THR A 292 -25.98 0.06 12.13
CA THR A 292 -24.76 0.43 12.87
C THR A 292 -23.52 0.22 11.99
N PRO A 293 -22.69 1.27 11.77
CA PRO A 293 -22.90 2.66 12.18
C PRO A 293 -24.05 3.33 11.39
N PRO A 294 -24.70 4.37 11.96
CA PRO A 294 -25.76 5.09 11.26
C PRO A 294 -25.33 5.70 9.96
N ALA A 295 -26.14 5.60 8.92
CA ALA A 295 -25.86 6.19 7.61
C ALA A 295 -26.33 7.66 7.54
N LYS A 296 -25.41 8.55 7.14
CA LYS A 296 -25.71 9.98 6.93
C LYS A 296 -26.10 10.23 5.47
N CYS A 297 -27.15 11.03 5.30
CA CYS A 297 -27.45 11.58 3.99
C CYS A 297 -26.34 12.57 3.57
N TRP A 298 -26.09 12.71 2.27
CA TRP A 298 -25.11 13.66 1.75
C TRP A 298 -25.46 15.13 2.09
N LYS A 299 -26.71 15.44 2.37
CA LYS A 299 -27.19 16.75 2.85
C LYS A 299 -27.19 16.91 4.39
N TYR A 300 -26.78 15.86 5.12
CA TYR A 300 -26.74 15.97 6.59
C TYR A 300 -25.91 17.19 7.04
N PRO A 301 -26.37 18.01 8.05
CA PRO A 301 -27.53 17.75 8.92
C PRO A 301 -28.91 18.23 8.38
N ASP A 302 -28.99 18.74 7.18
CA ASP A 302 -30.24 19.29 6.63
C ASP A 302 -31.27 18.17 6.36
N ARG A 303 -32.53 18.49 6.60
CA ARG A 303 -33.69 17.64 6.26
C ARG A 303 -34.24 18.03 4.90
N HIS A 304 -34.77 17.06 4.15
CA HIS A 304 -35.37 17.30 2.83
C HIS A 304 -36.37 16.20 2.42
#